data_75217bd9281dc6e128bbb450ef15d9fc
#
_entry.id   75217bd9281dc6e128bbb450ef15d9fc
#
_cell.length_a   1.000
_cell.length_b   1.000
_cell.length_c   1.000
_cell.angle_alpha   90.00
_cell.angle_beta   90.00
_cell.angle_gamma   90.00
#
_symmetry.space_group_name_H-M   'P 1'
#
loop_
_entity.id
_entity.type
_entity.pdbx_description
1 polymer ?
#
loop_
_entity_poly.entity_id
_entity_poly.type
_entity_poly.pdbx_seq_one_letter_code
_entity_poly.pdbx_strand_id
1 'polypeptide(L)'
;IGDIEFDESQIINFPEGMLGMPTYKHYLLLQSAEIAPFLRLQSVDKPSLSFLLIDPAFIDPGYRAYVEKADQNRQYIQNEDSAVLVVCKIAKEGKDITANLVAPVVINHADMQGAQVVLLDSPYNVRHSLAEVSERTEA
;
A
#
# COMPACT_ATOMS: atom_id res chain seq x y z
N ILE A 1 5.61 19.86 2.38
CA ILE A 1 4.41 19.14 2.12
C ILE A 1 3.16 19.98 2.36
N GLY A 2 3.30 21.17 2.54
CA GLY A 2 2.21 22.09 2.50
C GLY A 2 1.06 21.83 3.47
N ASP A 3 -0.03 22.47 3.18
CA ASP A 3 -1.17 22.54 4.06
C ASP A 3 -2.23 21.54 3.62
N ILE A 4 -2.17 20.32 4.15
CA ILE A 4 -3.19 19.31 3.92
C ILE A 4 -4.24 19.46 5.01
N GLU A 5 -5.46 19.76 4.59
CA GLU A 5 -6.60 19.81 5.52
C GLU A 5 -7.23 18.43 5.61
N PHE A 6 -7.46 17.98 6.84
CA PHE A 6 -8.08 16.68 7.08
C PHE A 6 -8.81 16.68 8.42
N ASP A 7 -9.77 15.77 8.54
CA ASP A 7 -10.45 15.50 9.80
C ASP A 7 -9.79 14.34 10.51
N GLU A 8 -9.89 14.31 11.83
CA GLU A 8 -9.38 13.19 12.62
C GLU A 8 -9.98 11.85 12.19
N SER A 9 -11.21 11.86 11.67
CA SER A 9 -11.88 10.65 11.19
C SER A 9 -11.22 10.04 9.96
N GLN A 10 -10.34 10.79 9.28
CA GLN A 10 -9.61 10.32 8.11
C GLN A 10 -8.28 9.66 8.48
N ILE A 11 -7.85 9.79 9.72
CA ILE A 11 -6.58 9.20 10.17
C ILE A 11 -6.71 7.68 10.27
N ILE A 12 -5.77 6.99 9.62
CA ILE A 12 -5.67 5.54 9.70
C ILE A 12 -4.62 5.21 10.74
N ASN A 13 -5.00 4.39 11.71
CA ASN A 13 -4.09 3.97 12.76
C ASN A 13 -3.41 2.66 12.37
N PHE A 14 -2.08 2.68 12.36
CA PHE A 14 -1.26 1.49 12.15
C PHE A 14 -0.62 1.14 13.49
N PRO A 15 -1.22 0.25 14.28
CA PRO A 15 -0.71 -0.04 15.64
C PRO A 15 0.75 -0.45 15.69
N GLU A 16 1.24 -1.11 14.64
CA GLU A 16 2.64 -1.54 14.56
C GLU A 16 3.47 -0.69 13.62
N GLY A 17 2.90 0.39 13.08
CA GLY A 17 3.56 1.23 12.09
C GLY A 17 3.73 0.51 10.77
N MET A 18 4.61 1.07 9.92
CA MET A 18 5.02 0.43 8.68
C MET A 18 6.36 -0.29 8.90
N LEU A 19 6.66 -1.27 8.06
CA LEU A 19 7.94 -2.00 8.15
C LEU A 19 9.11 -1.03 8.08
N GLY A 20 10.02 -1.14 9.05
CA GLY A 20 11.16 -0.25 9.16
C GLY A 20 10.85 1.09 9.82
N MET A 21 9.58 1.39 10.08
CA MET A 21 9.14 2.67 10.65
C MET A 21 8.07 2.44 11.72
N PRO A 22 8.36 1.67 12.78
CA PRO A 22 7.34 1.28 13.77
C PRO A 22 6.90 2.44 14.67
N THR A 23 7.66 3.53 14.69
CA THR A 23 7.37 4.66 15.58
C THR A 23 6.17 5.48 15.14
N TYR A 24 6.00 5.63 13.82
CA TYR A 24 4.93 6.47 13.26
C TYR A 24 3.71 5.62 12.98
N LYS A 25 2.58 5.99 13.57
CA LYS A 25 1.38 5.15 13.57
C LYS A 25 0.15 5.79 12.97
N HIS A 26 0.21 7.06 12.61
CA HIS A 26 -0.93 7.81 12.10
C HIS A 26 -0.68 8.24 10.68
N TYR A 27 -1.56 7.83 9.77
CA TYR A 27 -1.41 8.11 8.34
C TYR A 27 -2.71 8.57 7.70
N LEU A 28 -2.57 9.26 6.58
CA LEU A 28 -3.67 9.61 5.69
C LEU A 28 -3.46 8.92 4.36
N LEU A 29 -4.53 8.40 3.77
CA LEU A 29 -4.46 7.85 2.42
C LEU A 29 -4.98 8.91 1.45
N LEU A 30 -4.09 9.40 0.59
CA LEU A 30 -4.37 10.52 -0.30
C LEU A 30 -4.43 10.09 -1.76
N GLN A 31 -5.40 10.66 -2.48
CA GLN A 31 -5.55 10.47 -3.92
C GLN A 31 -5.40 11.81 -4.61
N SER A 32 -4.85 11.80 -5.82
CA SER A 32 -4.88 12.96 -6.68
C SER A 32 -4.77 12.53 -8.14
N ALA A 33 -5.30 13.35 -9.05
CA ALA A 33 -5.22 13.07 -10.48
C ALA A 33 -3.77 13.07 -10.97
N GLU A 34 -2.91 13.85 -10.32
CA GLU A 34 -1.50 13.97 -10.70
C GLU A 34 -0.72 12.67 -10.55
N ILE A 35 -1.05 11.85 -9.55
CA ILE A 35 -0.33 10.62 -9.29
C ILE A 35 -1.12 9.35 -9.61
N ALA A 36 -2.38 9.49 -10.05
CA ALA A 36 -3.18 8.31 -10.39
C ALA A 36 -2.45 7.43 -11.41
N PRO A 37 -2.49 6.10 -11.32
CA PRO A 37 -3.29 5.28 -10.41
C PRO A 37 -2.67 5.07 -9.02
N PHE A 38 -1.59 5.75 -8.71
CA PHE A 38 -0.93 5.64 -7.42
C PHE A 38 -1.68 6.42 -6.33
N LEU A 39 -1.46 6.00 -5.10
CA LEU A 39 -1.96 6.64 -3.90
C LEU A 39 -0.77 7.02 -3.03
N ARG A 40 -0.96 7.96 -2.12
CA ARG A 40 0.07 8.32 -1.16
C ARG A 40 -0.41 8.02 0.25
N LEU A 41 0.40 7.29 1.01
CA LEU A 41 0.17 7.08 2.43
C LEU A 41 1.08 8.07 3.16
N GLN A 42 0.48 9.15 3.68
CA GLN A 42 1.20 10.26 4.28
C GLN A 42 1.19 10.17 5.80
N SER A 43 2.36 10.21 6.43
CA SER A 43 2.45 10.27 7.89
C SER A 43 1.91 11.60 8.40
N VAL A 44 1.05 11.53 9.41
CA VAL A 44 0.56 12.73 10.12
C VAL A 44 1.61 13.24 11.10
N ASP A 45 2.36 12.30 11.69
CA ASP A 45 3.33 12.63 12.73
C ASP A 45 4.66 13.13 12.19
N LYS A 46 5.01 12.72 10.97
CA LYS A 46 6.27 13.13 10.33
C LYS A 46 5.99 13.56 8.89
N PRO A 47 5.86 14.85 8.64
CA PRO A 47 5.48 15.36 7.31
C PRO A 47 6.39 14.93 6.15
N SER A 48 7.67 14.66 6.42
CA SER A 48 8.60 14.21 5.38
C SER A 48 8.47 12.72 5.05
N LEU A 49 7.65 11.97 5.79
CA LEU A 49 7.48 10.54 5.58
C LEU A 49 6.20 10.24 4.83
N SER A 50 6.36 9.64 3.66
CA SER A 50 5.21 9.15 2.89
C SER A 50 5.61 7.91 2.10
N PHE A 51 4.60 7.14 1.69
CA PHE A 51 4.78 5.95 0.88
C PHE A 51 3.92 6.05 -0.37
N LEU A 52 4.48 5.64 -1.50
CA LEU A 52 3.72 5.53 -2.75
C LEU A 52 3.09 4.15 -2.79
N LEU A 53 1.81 4.07 -3.01
CA LEU A 53 1.07 2.80 -3.04
C LEU A 53 0.35 2.63 -4.37
N ILE A 54 0.06 1.38 -4.73
CA ILE A 54 -0.78 1.07 -5.88
C ILE A 54 -1.68 -0.12 -5.54
N ASP A 55 -2.84 -0.18 -6.18
CA ASP A 55 -3.70 -1.35 -6.10
C ASP A 55 -3.01 -2.49 -6.86
N PRO A 56 -2.71 -3.61 -6.21
CA PRO A 56 -2.01 -4.72 -6.86
C PRO A 56 -2.78 -5.37 -8.00
N ALA A 57 -4.07 -5.10 -8.14
CA ALA A 57 -4.85 -5.60 -9.27
C ALA A 57 -4.31 -5.07 -10.61
N PHE A 58 -3.64 -3.92 -10.61
CA PHE A 58 -2.94 -3.41 -11.80
C PHE A 58 -1.74 -4.25 -12.19
N ILE A 59 -1.21 -5.05 -11.26
CA ILE A 59 -0.03 -5.88 -11.47
C ILE A 59 -0.43 -7.33 -11.71
N ASP A 60 -1.25 -7.89 -10.81
CA ASP A 60 -1.68 -9.27 -10.84
C ASP A 60 -3.11 -9.36 -10.29
N PRO A 61 -4.10 -9.62 -11.14
CA PRO A 61 -5.49 -9.69 -10.69
C PRO A 61 -5.76 -10.76 -9.63
N GLY A 62 -4.92 -11.78 -9.54
CA GLY A 62 -5.06 -12.85 -8.54
C GLY A 62 -4.41 -12.54 -7.20
N TYR A 63 -3.73 -11.42 -7.08
CA TYR A 63 -2.93 -11.12 -5.89
C TYR A 63 -3.79 -11.00 -4.61
N ARG A 64 -4.90 -10.27 -4.68
CA ARG A 64 -5.79 -10.11 -3.52
C ARG A 64 -6.28 -11.47 -3.01
N ALA A 65 -6.67 -12.36 -3.91
CA ALA A 65 -7.14 -13.69 -3.53
C ALA A 65 -6.03 -14.48 -2.83
N TYR A 66 -4.79 -14.32 -3.29
CA TYR A 66 -3.66 -14.95 -2.63
C TYR A 66 -3.47 -14.44 -1.20
N VAL A 67 -3.54 -13.11 -1.02
CA VAL A 67 -3.39 -12.49 0.31
C VAL A 67 -4.52 -12.92 1.24
N GLU A 68 -5.76 -12.97 0.75
CA GLU A 68 -6.90 -13.43 1.54
C GLU A 68 -6.71 -14.86 2.03
N LYS A 69 -6.17 -15.71 1.17
CA LYS A 69 -5.92 -17.10 1.49
C LYS A 69 -4.80 -17.26 2.52
N ALA A 70 -3.79 -16.38 2.44
CA ALA A 70 -2.68 -16.37 3.38
C ALA A 70 -3.07 -15.76 4.74
N ASP A 71 -4.10 -14.93 4.75
CA ASP A 71 -4.58 -14.25 5.96
C ASP A 71 -5.50 -15.17 6.76
N GLN A 72 -4.90 -16.04 7.54
CA GLN A 72 -5.65 -17.02 8.34
C GLN A 72 -6.57 -16.32 9.34
N ASN A 73 -7.81 -16.82 9.42
CA ASN A 73 -8.83 -16.30 10.33
C ASN A 73 -9.25 -14.86 10.08
N ARG A 74 -8.97 -14.37 8.87
CA ARG A 74 -9.28 -12.98 8.48
C ARG A 74 -8.77 -11.95 9.49
N GLN A 75 -7.55 -12.14 9.90
CA GLN A 75 -6.92 -11.26 10.88
C GLN A 75 -6.76 -9.83 10.37
N TYR A 76 -6.40 -9.68 9.09
CA TYR A 76 -6.14 -8.38 8.48
C TYR A 76 -7.22 -7.97 7.49
N ILE A 77 -7.56 -8.84 6.55
CA ILE A 77 -8.60 -8.58 5.56
C ILE A 77 -9.94 -9.02 6.16
N GLN A 78 -10.74 -8.06 6.60
CA GLN A 78 -11.96 -8.35 7.34
C GLN A 78 -13.17 -8.56 6.44
N ASN A 79 -13.22 -7.87 5.29
CA ASN A 79 -14.34 -7.94 4.36
C ASN A 79 -13.92 -7.46 2.97
N GLU A 80 -14.87 -7.44 2.04
CA GLU A 80 -14.62 -7.03 0.66
C GLU A 80 -14.18 -5.57 0.53
N ASP A 81 -14.57 -4.72 1.48
CA ASP A 81 -14.22 -3.30 1.48
C ASP A 81 -12.83 -3.03 2.04
N SER A 82 -12.19 -4.04 2.63
CA SER A 82 -10.80 -3.90 3.08
C SER A 82 -9.92 -3.66 1.86
N ALA A 83 -9.10 -2.62 1.91
CA ALA A 83 -8.16 -2.31 0.82
C ALA A 83 -6.88 -3.12 0.97
N VAL A 84 -6.39 -3.67 -0.14
CA VAL A 84 -5.09 -4.32 -0.20
C VAL A 84 -4.26 -3.53 -1.20
N LEU A 85 -3.18 -2.93 -0.72
CA LEU A 85 -2.31 -2.06 -1.51
C LEU A 85 -0.87 -2.52 -1.35
N VAL A 86 0.00 -2.13 -2.28
CA VAL A 86 1.41 -2.47 -2.19
C VAL A 86 2.27 -1.22 -2.30
N VAL A 87 3.40 -1.22 -1.58
CA VAL A 87 4.33 -0.10 -1.57
C VAL A 87 5.19 -0.13 -2.83
N CYS A 88 5.34 1.03 -3.46
CA CYS A 88 6.17 1.20 -4.65
C CYS A 88 7.39 2.03 -4.33
N LYS A 89 8.47 1.75 -5.05
CA LYS A 89 9.69 2.57 -5.02
C LYS A 89 10.04 3.02 -6.42
N ILE A 90 10.43 4.27 -6.53
CA ILE A 90 10.92 4.85 -7.78
C ILE A 90 12.43 4.70 -7.79
N ALA A 91 12.99 4.11 -8.86
CA ALA A 91 14.43 3.98 -9.03
C ALA A 91 15.10 5.35 -9.10
N LYS A 92 16.41 5.40 -8.79
CA LYS A 92 17.17 6.64 -8.73
C LYS A 92 17.03 7.55 -9.93
N GLU A 93 16.81 6.98 -11.11
CA GLU A 93 16.71 7.75 -12.34
C GLU A 93 15.26 8.00 -12.78
N GLY A 94 14.30 7.58 -11.96
CA GLY A 94 12.88 7.75 -12.27
C GLY A 94 12.39 6.92 -13.45
N LYS A 95 13.20 5.98 -13.93
CA LYS A 95 12.89 5.18 -15.12
C LYS A 95 12.16 3.89 -14.83
N ASP A 96 12.19 3.44 -13.60
CA ASP A 96 11.54 2.19 -13.21
C ASP A 96 10.89 2.36 -11.85
N ILE A 97 9.74 1.75 -11.72
CA ILE A 97 9.00 1.70 -10.46
C ILE A 97 8.84 0.24 -10.10
N THR A 98 9.16 -0.10 -8.86
CA THR A 98 8.98 -1.46 -8.37
C THR A 98 7.94 -1.50 -7.27
N ALA A 99 7.25 -2.63 -7.14
CA ALA A 99 6.26 -2.86 -6.10
C ALA A 99 6.70 -4.01 -5.20
N ASN A 100 6.47 -3.84 -3.89
CA ASN A 100 6.75 -4.87 -2.92
C ASN A 100 5.52 -5.77 -2.76
N LEU A 101 5.53 -6.91 -3.44
CA LEU A 101 4.43 -7.87 -3.39
C LEU A 101 4.54 -8.86 -2.22
N VAL A 102 5.61 -8.76 -1.44
CA VAL A 102 5.81 -9.65 -0.27
C VAL A 102 5.18 -9.08 0.99
N ALA A 103 5.00 -7.75 1.04
CA ALA A 103 4.51 -7.10 2.25
C ALA A 103 3.39 -6.09 1.94
N PRO A 104 2.19 -6.58 1.62
CA PRO A 104 1.07 -5.69 1.31
C PRO A 104 0.61 -4.89 2.52
N VAL A 105 -0.02 -3.74 2.22
CA VAL A 105 -0.66 -2.88 3.20
C VAL A 105 -2.15 -3.15 3.15
N VAL A 106 -2.73 -3.51 4.28
CA VAL A 106 -4.19 -3.75 4.38
C VAL A 106 -4.80 -2.63 5.21
N ILE A 107 -5.85 -2.02 4.68
CA ILE A 107 -6.56 -0.94 5.35
C ILE A 107 -8.03 -1.30 5.47
N ASN A 108 -8.54 -1.26 6.69
CA ASN A 108 -9.95 -1.49 6.99
C ASN A 108 -10.61 -0.15 7.30
N HIS A 109 -11.40 0.34 6.36
CA HIS A 109 -12.05 1.65 6.47
C HIS A 109 -13.13 1.70 7.56
N ALA A 110 -13.73 0.56 7.89
CA ALA A 110 -14.79 0.52 8.90
C ALA A 110 -14.30 0.99 10.28
N ASP A 111 -13.08 0.66 10.65
CA ASP A 111 -12.50 1.04 11.93
C ASP A 111 -11.24 1.91 11.78
N MET A 112 -10.88 2.27 10.55
CA MET A 112 -9.70 3.08 10.25
C MET A 112 -8.42 2.48 10.81
N GLN A 113 -8.25 1.19 10.61
CA GLN A 113 -7.06 0.45 11.04
C GLN A 113 -6.29 -0.06 9.83
N GLY A 114 -4.99 -0.01 9.92
CA GLY A 114 -4.11 -0.51 8.86
C GLY A 114 -2.98 -1.35 9.41
N ALA A 115 -2.41 -2.18 8.55
CA ALA A 115 -1.25 -3.01 8.87
C ALA A 115 -0.48 -3.34 7.60
N GLN A 116 0.84 -3.41 7.72
CA GLN A 116 1.66 -3.99 6.67
C GLN A 116 1.98 -5.43 7.06
N VAL A 117 1.62 -6.35 6.19
CA VAL A 117 1.66 -7.79 6.47
C VAL A 117 2.76 -8.43 5.65
N VAL A 118 3.61 -9.25 6.28
CA VAL A 118 4.64 -9.99 5.54
C VAL A 118 4.09 -11.34 5.14
N LEU A 119 4.11 -11.64 3.84
CA LEU A 119 3.69 -12.93 3.31
C LEU A 119 4.86 -13.91 3.37
N LEU A 120 4.74 -14.92 4.23
CA LEU A 120 5.78 -15.94 4.38
C LEU A 120 5.65 -16.96 3.25
N ASP A 121 6.81 -17.42 2.76
CA ASP A 121 6.88 -18.44 1.70
C ASP A 121 6.11 -18.08 0.44
N SER A 122 6.06 -16.78 0.15
CA SER A 122 5.33 -16.25 -1.00
C SER A 122 6.11 -16.43 -2.30
N PRO A 123 5.44 -16.69 -3.44
CA PRO A 123 6.09 -16.72 -4.74
C PRO A 123 6.40 -15.31 -5.28
N TYR A 124 5.96 -14.27 -4.57
CA TYR A 124 6.12 -12.90 -5.03
C TYR A 124 7.48 -12.30 -4.69
N ASN A 125 7.82 -11.20 -5.37
CA ASN A 125 9.08 -10.48 -5.19
C ASN A 125 8.89 -9.20 -4.39
N VAL A 126 9.96 -8.82 -3.67
CA VAL A 126 10.03 -7.52 -2.97
C VAL A 126 10.12 -6.37 -3.97
N ARG A 127 10.67 -6.62 -5.16
CA ARG A 127 10.89 -5.60 -6.20
C ARG A 127 10.34 -6.04 -7.54
N HIS A 128 9.02 -6.13 -7.63
CA HIS A 128 8.36 -6.46 -8.88
C HIS A 128 8.31 -5.22 -9.78
N SER A 129 8.90 -5.29 -10.97
CA SER A 129 8.94 -4.15 -11.89
C SER A 129 7.58 -3.88 -12.51
N LEU A 130 7.17 -2.61 -12.51
CA LEU A 130 5.92 -2.18 -13.12
C LEU A 130 6.04 -1.98 -14.64
N ALA A 131 7.26 -2.03 -15.17
CA ALA A 131 7.47 -1.98 -16.62
C ALA A 131 6.74 -3.11 -17.34
N GLU A 132 6.68 -4.30 -16.74
CA GLU A 132 5.95 -5.44 -17.30
C GLU A 132 4.46 -5.19 -17.40
N VAL A 133 3.90 -4.44 -16.46
CA VAL A 133 2.48 -4.08 -16.46
C VAL A 133 2.18 -3.15 -17.63
N SER A 134 3.05 -2.17 -17.84
CA SER A 134 2.92 -1.21 -18.94
C SER A 134 2.95 -1.91 -20.29
N GLU A 135 3.87 -2.85 -20.47
CA GLU A 135 3.99 -3.65 -21.71
C GLU A 135 2.74 -4.47 -21.97
N ARG A 136 2.16 -5.09 -20.94
CA ARG A 136 0.93 -5.86 -21.06
C ARG A 136 -0.25 -4.99 -21.46
N THR A 137 -0.29 -3.77 -20.95
CA THR A 137 -1.38 -2.83 -21.21
C THR A 137 -1.33 -2.31 -22.65
N GLU A 138 -0.14 -2.16 -23.21
CA GLU A 138 0.05 -1.70 -24.57
C GLU A 138 -0.18 -2.80 -25.61
N ALA A 139 -0.07 -4.03 -25.20
CA ALA A 139 -0.32 -5.16 -26.08
C ALA A 139 -1.81 -5.38 -26.30
#